data_dec1d090b17827ade66806f7758a9bfe
#
_entry.id   dec1d090b17827ade66806f7758a9bfe
#
_cell.length_a   1.000
_cell.length_b   1.000
_cell.length_c   1.000
_cell.angle_alpha   90.00
_cell.angle_beta   90.00
_cell.angle_gamma   90.00
#
_symmetry.space_group_name_H-M   'P 1'
#
loop_
_entity.id
_entity.type
_entity.pdbx_description
1 polymer ?
#
loop_
_entity_poly.entity_id
_entity_poly.type
_entity_poly.pdbx_seq_one_letter_code
_entity_poly.pdbx_strand_id
1 'polypeptide(L)'
;RQMCIRDRFLLDENGEAAYVAAAIPDKFSETGQVWGNPLYNWPLMQEDGFSWWKRRMQISTKLFDVIRMDHFIGFVKNYMVPKDATDASGGRWMKGPGRKLTDALNSVLNGTTVIADDYGGKALIPGVKKLLAKTGWLDTKVLMFAFDGDPSNEHLPHNYPGSHTVVYAGTHDNDTIVGYFRDKTEYELAYLYEYLNISSQEEIPDALIRCAYASIADIAVIQMQDLLKLGNEARMNAPST
;
A
#
# COMPACT_ATOMS: atom_id res chain seq x y z
N ARG A 1 -30.88 19.11 2.28
CA ARG A 1 -30.10 18.57 3.40
C ARG A 1 -28.66 18.39 2.92
N GLN A 2 -27.73 19.23 3.37
CA GLN A 2 -26.31 18.92 3.21
C GLN A 2 -26.08 17.64 4.01
N MET A 3 -25.80 16.53 3.31
CA MET A 3 -25.40 15.30 3.96
C MET A 3 -24.11 15.58 4.72
N CYS A 4 -24.16 15.45 6.03
CA CYS A 4 -22.99 15.59 6.88
C CYS A 4 -21.98 14.51 6.49
N ILE A 5 -20.69 14.82 6.42
CA ILE A 5 -19.63 13.83 6.16
C ILE A 5 -19.68 12.66 7.17
N ARG A 6 -20.16 12.92 8.38
CA ARG A 6 -20.37 11.92 9.43
C ARG A 6 -21.23 10.74 8.97
N ASP A 7 -22.27 10.98 8.15
CA ASP A 7 -23.15 9.92 7.62
C ASP A 7 -22.38 8.90 6.76
N ARG A 8 -21.13 9.22 6.36
CA ARG A 8 -20.28 8.32 5.57
C ARG A 8 -19.49 7.31 6.41
N PHE A 9 -19.53 7.43 7.72
CA PHE A 9 -18.80 6.58 8.65
C PHE A 9 -19.74 5.73 9.50
N LEU A 10 -19.21 4.62 10.04
CA LEU A 10 -19.90 3.76 10.99
C LEU A 10 -19.82 4.40 12.37
N LEU A 11 -20.80 5.23 12.70
CA LEU A 11 -20.92 5.91 13.96
C LEU A 11 -22.18 5.43 14.70
N ASP A 12 -22.17 5.52 16.02
CA ASP A 12 -23.32 5.29 16.87
C ASP A 12 -24.31 6.47 16.86
N GLU A 13 -25.38 6.39 17.64
CA GLU A 13 -26.40 7.43 17.78
C GLU A 13 -25.88 8.76 18.34
N ASN A 14 -24.74 8.72 19.05
CA ASN A 14 -24.07 9.91 19.59
C ASN A 14 -23.08 10.52 18.58
N GLY A 15 -22.89 9.87 17.42
CA GLY A 15 -21.93 10.30 16.41
C GLY A 15 -20.48 9.91 16.72
N GLU A 16 -20.27 8.93 17.59
CA GLU A 16 -18.98 8.39 17.98
C GLU A 16 -18.70 7.05 17.27
N ALA A 17 -17.43 6.78 16.93
CA ALA A 17 -17.02 5.51 16.36
C ALA A 17 -16.94 4.45 17.48
N ALA A 18 -17.65 3.33 17.33
CA ALA A 18 -17.48 2.19 18.23
C ALA A 18 -16.23 1.35 17.88
N TYR A 19 -15.84 1.37 16.63
CA TYR A 19 -14.66 0.69 16.08
C TYR A 19 -13.85 1.65 15.22
N VAL A 20 -12.53 1.43 15.20
CA VAL A 20 -11.58 2.19 14.38
C VAL A 20 -10.77 1.25 13.52
N ALA A 21 -10.20 1.78 12.44
CA ALA A 21 -9.33 1.04 11.55
C ALA A 21 -8.01 0.68 12.26
N ALA A 22 -7.48 -0.49 11.91
CA ALA A 22 -6.26 -1.03 12.47
C ALA A 22 -5.53 -1.89 11.44
N ALA A 23 -4.27 -2.20 11.69
CA ALA A 23 -3.51 -3.24 11.00
C ALA A 23 -3.37 -4.47 11.90
N ILE A 24 -3.36 -5.65 11.28
CA ILE A 24 -3.09 -6.91 12.00
C ILE A 24 -1.67 -6.94 12.57
N PRO A 25 -1.41 -7.75 13.61
CA PRO A 25 -0.05 -8.09 14.00
C PRO A 25 0.77 -8.64 12.82
N ASP A 26 1.95 -8.12 12.63
CA ASP A 26 2.86 -8.50 11.55
C ASP A 26 4.34 -8.35 11.96
N LYS A 27 5.26 -8.44 10.99
CA LYS A 27 6.70 -8.26 11.21
C LYS A 27 7.10 -6.83 11.62
N PHE A 28 6.23 -5.84 11.42
CA PHE A 28 6.47 -4.44 11.79
C PHE A 28 5.94 -4.10 13.17
N SER A 29 4.92 -4.85 13.65
CA SER A 29 4.31 -4.68 14.96
C SER A 29 3.73 -5.99 15.48
N GLU A 30 4.28 -6.53 16.57
CA GLU A 30 3.82 -7.79 17.19
C GLU A 30 2.36 -7.71 17.68
N THR A 31 1.89 -6.54 18.04
CA THR A 31 0.53 -6.30 18.53
C THR A 31 -0.38 -5.65 17.48
N GLY A 32 0.14 -5.45 16.27
CA GLY A 32 -0.53 -4.68 15.23
C GLY A 32 -0.56 -3.18 15.53
N GLN A 33 -1.29 -2.41 14.71
CA GLN A 33 -1.34 -0.96 14.81
C GLN A 33 -2.79 -0.50 14.92
N VAL A 34 -3.09 0.38 15.86
CA VAL A 34 -4.39 1.08 15.96
C VAL A 34 -4.27 2.42 15.26
N TRP A 35 -4.92 2.58 14.10
CA TRP A 35 -4.83 3.81 13.31
C TRP A 35 -5.79 4.90 13.77
N GLY A 36 -6.86 4.53 14.47
CA GLY A 36 -7.81 5.48 15.04
C GLY A 36 -8.82 6.10 14.07
N ASN A 37 -8.69 5.89 12.75
CA ASN A 37 -9.65 6.45 11.80
C ASN A 37 -10.98 5.70 11.85
N PRO A 38 -12.12 6.42 11.72
CA PRO A 38 -13.43 5.80 11.66
C PRO A 38 -13.57 4.96 10.37
N LEU A 39 -14.35 3.89 10.44
CA LEU A 39 -14.64 3.02 9.31
C LEU A 39 -15.75 3.61 8.44
N TYR A 40 -15.66 3.40 7.13
CA TYR A 40 -16.71 3.82 6.21
C TYR A 40 -17.99 2.97 6.34
N ASN A 41 -19.14 3.61 6.24
CA ASN A 41 -20.43 2.96 6.13
C ASN A 41 -20.68 2.55 4.66
N TRP A 42 -20.05 1.45 4.24
CA TRP A 42 -20.13 0.97 2.86
C TRP A 42 -21.56 0.66 2.39
N PRO A 43 -22.45 0.06 3.21
CA PRO A 43 -23.84 -0.13 2.82
C PRO A 43 -24.54 1.17 2.45
N LEU A 44 -24.47 2.19 3.30
CA LEU A 44 -25.09 3.49 3.04
C LEU A 44 -24.49 4.19 1.81
N MET A 45 -23.17 4.13 1.66
CA MET A 45 -22.51 4.70 0.47
C MET A 45 -22.90 3.98 -0.82
N GLN A 46 -23.20 2.68 -0.76
CA GLN A 46 -23.67 1.93 -1.93
C GLN A 46 -25.07 2.36 -2.35
N GLU A 47 -25.97 2.71 -1.42
CA GLU A 47 -27.33 3.15 -1.70
C GLU A 47 -27.36 4.41 -2.60
N ASP A 48 -26.40 5.32 -2.40
CA ASP A 48 -26.28 6.54 -3.24
C ASP A 48 -25.29 6.36 -4.41
N GLY A 49 -24.89 5.13 -4.73
CA GLY A 49 -23.97 4.80 -5.82
C GLY A 49 -22.56 5.34 -5.59
N PHE A 50 -22.12 5.40 -4.33
CA PHE A 50 -20.80 5.93 -3.92
C PHE A 50 -20.57 7.38 -4.35
N SER A 51 -21.58 8.21 -4.30
CA SER A 51 -21.56 9.59 -4.80
C SER A 51 -20.41 10.41 -4.21
N TRP A 52 -20.14 10.27 -2.92
CA TRP A 52 -19.05 10.98 -2.25
C TRP A 52 -17.66 10.56 -2.78
N TRP A 53 -17.44 9.25 -2.93
CA TRP A 53 -16.21 8.72 -3.50
C TRP A 53 -16.01 9.11 -4.95
N LYS A 54 -17.07 9.04 -5.77
CA LYS A 54 -17.01 9.50 -7.17
C LYS A 54 -16.64 10.98 -7.25
N ARG A 55 -17.28 11.83 -6.44
CA ARG A 55 -16.96 13.26 -6.39
C ARG A 55 -15.50 13.52 -5.97
N ARG A 56 -15.00 12.81 -4.96
CA ARG A 56 -13.60 12.88 -4.55
C ARG A 56 -12.66 12.54 -5.71
N MET A 57 -12.91 11.44 -6.41
CA MET A 57 -12.13 11.05 -7.59
C MET A 57 -12.23 12.09 -8.72
N GLN A 58 -13.40 12.57 -9.06
CA GLN A 58 -13.60 13.61 -10.07
C GLN A 58 -12.82 14.90 -9.79
N ILE A 59 -12.65 15.25 -8.53
CA ILE A 59 -11.81 16.41 -8.14
C ILE A 59 -10.33 16.06 -8.31
N SER A 60 -9.93 14.88 -7.86
CA SER A 60 -8.52 14.43 -7.96
C SER A 60 -8.06 14.30 -9.41
N THR A 61 -8.92 13.79 -10.32
CA THR A 61 -8.60 13.67 -11.76
C THR A 61 -8.42 15.02 -12.48
N LYS A 62 -8.86 16.12 -11.88
CA LYS A 62 -8.60 17.47 -12.40
C LYS A 62 -7.26 18.04 -11.97
N LEU A 63 -6.68 17.48 -10.94
CA LEU A 63 -5.47 17.99 -10.31
C LEU A 63 -4.24 17.10 -10.56
N PHE A 64 -4.45 15.80 -10.81
CA PHE A 64 -3.40 14.82 -10.88
C PHE A 64 -3.58 13.87 -12.06
N ASP A 65 -2.49 13.55 -12.74
CA ASP A 65 -2.44 12.57 -13.84
C ASP A 65 -2.38 11.12 -13.33
N VAL A 66 -1.85 10.93 -12.13
CA VAL A 66 -1.74 9.63 -11.45
C VAL A 66 -2.24 9.77 -10.01
N ILE A 67 -3.07 8.84 -9.58
CA ILE A 67 -3.65 8.81 -8.22
C ILE A 67 -3.24 7.50 -7.54
N ARG A 68 -2.59 7.57 -6.36
CA ARG A 68 -2.33 6.40 -5.53
C ARG A 68 -3.52 6.17 -4.58
N MET A 69 -4.07 4.96 -4.64
CA MET A 69 -5.11 4.51 -3.74
C MET A 69 -4.47 3.72 -2.60
N ASP A 70 -4.31 4.41 -1.48
CA ASP A 70 -3.68 3.88 -0.28
C ASP A 70 -4.53 2.76 0.36
N HIS A 71 -3.85 1.76 0.94
CA HIS A 71 -4.48 0.64 1.63
C HIS A 71 -5.58 -0.04 0.81
N PHE A 72 -5.27 -0.39 -0.44
CA PHE A 72 -6.24 -0.98 -1.38
C PHE A 72 -6.92 -2.25 -0.84
N ILE A 73 -6.23 -3.02 0.01
CA ILE A 73 -6.80 -4.18 0.73
C ILE A 73 -8.09 -3.83 1.47
N GLY A 74 -8.22 -2.59 1.95
CA GLY A 74 -9.42 -2.08 2.63
C GLY A 74 -10.69 -2.14 1.76
N PHE A 75 -10.54 -2.19 0.43
CA PHE A 75 -11.68 -2.41 -0.45
C PHE A 75 -12.14 -3.86 -0.48
N VAL A 76 -11.30 -4.80 -0.07
CA VAL A 76 -11.65 -6.21 0.10
C VAL A 76 -12.12 -6.48 1.53
N LYS A 77 -11.30 -6.08 2.50
CA LYS A 77 -11.56 -6.21 3.95
C LYS A 77 -10.84 -5.11 4.71
N ASN A 78 -11.48 -4.58 5.74
CA ASN A 78 -10.87 -3.69 6.72
C ASN A 78 -10.70 -4.44 8.04
N TYR A 79 -9.52 -4.33 8.64
CA TYR A 79 -9.31 -4.81 10.00
C TYR A 79 -9.69 -3.70 10.97
N MET A 80 -10.41 -4.05 12.03
CA MET A 80 -10.94 -3.10 12.99
C MET A 80 -10.83 -3.59 14.42
N VAL A 81 -10.67 -2.64 15.32
CA VAL A 81 -10.64 -2.85 16.77
C VAL A 81 -11.63 -1.91 17.45
N PRO A 82 -12.08 -2.20 18.70
CA PRO A 82 -12.80 -1.22 19.51
C PRO A 82 -12.02 0.10 19.60
N LYS A 83 -12.70 1.24 19.64
CA LYS A 83 -12.04 2.57 19.65
C LYS A 83 -11.07 2.77 20.80
N ASP A 84 -11.35 2.12 21.95
CA ASP A 84 -10.55 2.22 23.16
C ASP A 84 -9.49 1.10 23.26
N ALA A 85 -9.27 0.32 22.22
CA ALA A 85 -8.25 -0.72 22.19
C ALA A 85 -6.85 -0.11 22.25
N THR A 86 -6.00 -0.67 23.10
CA THR A 86 -4.59 -0.26 23.25
C THR A 86 -3.69 -0.89 22.19
N ASP A 87 -4.14 -1.98 21.58
CA ASP A 87 -3.46 -2.70 20.52
C ASP A 87 -4.46 -3.34 19.54
N ALA A 88 -3.95 -3.97 18.51
CA ALA A 88 -4.78 -4.55 17.45
C ALA A 88 -4.92 -6.08 17.53
N SER A 89 -4.41 -6.74 18.57
CA SER A 89 -4.43 -8.21 18.68
C SER A 89 -5.84 -8.83 18.74
N GLY A 90 -6.80 -8.09 19.33
CA GLY A 90 -8.20 -8.50 19.49
C GLY A 90 -9.15 -8.06 18.37
N GLY A 91 -8.63 -7.62 17.24
CA GLY A 91 -9.44 -7.07 16.17
C GLY A 91 -10.20 -8.11 15.33
N ARG A 92 -11.03 -7.60 14.43
CA ARG A 92 -11.83 -8.43 13.51
C ARG A 92 -11.90 -7.83 12.11
N TRP A 93 -12.13 -8.67 11.11
CA TRP A 93 -12.30 -8.27 9.74
C TRP A 93 -13.73 -7.82 9.42
N MET A 94 -13.85 -6.68 8.78
CA MET A 94 -15.07 -6.18 8.15
C MET A 94 -14.92 -6.26 6.63
N LYS A 95 -15.98 -6.74 5.95
CA LYS A 95 -16.00 -6.82 4.48
C LYS A 95 -15.99 -5.42 3.86
N GLY A 96 -15.11 -5.21 2.88
CA GLY A 96 -15.06 -4.00 2.08
C GLY A 96 -16.10 -3.97 0.95
N PRO A 97 -16.22 -2.84 0.22
CA PRO A 97 -17.20 -2.64 -0.85
C PRO A 97 -16.87 -3.41 -2.13
N GLY A 98 -15.62 -3.83 -2.30
CA GLY A 98 -15.15 -4.62 -3.42
C GLY A 98 -15.39 -3.95 -4.78
N ARG A 99 -15.71 -4.78 -5.76
CA ARG A 99 -15.90 -4.38 -7.15
C ARG A 99 -16.95 -3.28 -7.36
N LYS A 100 -17.99 -3.24 -6.53
CA LYS A 100 -19.04 -2.21 -6.65
C LYS A 100 -18.48 -0.79 -6.51
N LEU A 101 -17.54 -0.59 -5.57
CA LEU A 101 -16.86 0.70 -5.44
C LEU A 101 -15.90 0.93 -6.60
N THR A 102 -15.03 -0.03 -6.92
CA THR A 102 -14.01 0.18 -7.97
C THR A 102 -14.64 0.43 -9.34
N ASP A 103 -15.75 -0.26 -9.69
CA ASP A 103 -16.50 0.03 -10.93
C ASP A 103 -17.09 1.46 -10.92
N ALA A 104 -17.61 1.91 -9.75
CA ALA A 104 -18.12 3.27 -9.60
C ALA A 104 -17.01 4.33 -9.73
N LEU A 105 -15.81 4.07 -9.19
CA LEU A 105 -14.66 4.97 -9.35
C LEU A 105 -14.16 5.00 -10.79
N ASN A 106 -14.03 3.84 -11.44
CA ASN A 106 -13.61 3.73 -12.83
C ASN A 106 -14.52 4.55 -13.78
N SER A 107 -15.81 4.64 -13.48
CA SER A 107 -16.74 5.42 -14.29
C SER A 107 -16.46 6.93 -14.32
N VAL A 108 -15.56 7.44 -13.48
CA VAL A 108 -15.26 8.87 -13.33
C VAL A 108 -13.78 9.22 -13.43
N LEU A 109 -12.90 8.24 -13.75
CA LEU A 109 -11.44 8.46 -13.81
C LEU A 109 -11.01 9.29 -15.03
N ASN A 110 -11.79 9.32 -16.11
CA ASN A 110 -11.49 10.10 -17.32
C ASN A 110 -10.06 9.83 -17.90
N GLY A 111 -9.58 8.60 -17.82
CA GLY A 111 -8.24 8.23 -18.31
C GLY A 111 -7.10 8.45 -17.31
N THR A 112 -7.39 8.97 -16.11
CA THR A 112 -6.38 9.11 -15.06
C THR A 112 -5.92 7.73 -14.59
N THR A 113 -4.60 7.54 -14.50
CA THR A 113 -4.00 6.30 -14.00
C THR A 113 -4.19 6.18 -12.48
N VAL A 114 -4.53 4.97 -12.01
CA VAL A 114 -4.61 4.68 -10.57
C VAL A 114 -3.60 3.62 -10.20
N ILE A 115 -2.86 3.85 -9.13
CA ILE A 115 -1.96 2.89 -8.49
C ILE A 115 -2.69 2.31 -7.29
N ALA A 116 -2.83 0.98 -7.23
CA ALA A 116 -3.33 0.29 -6.06
C ALA A 116 -2.16 -0.01 -5.12
N ASP A 117 -2.19 0.59 -3.94
CA ASP A 117 -1.20 0.32 -2.91
C ASP A 117 -1.54 -0.99 -2.19
N ASP A 118 -0.88 -2.07 -2.60
CA ASP A 118 -1.15 -3.40 -2.10
C ASP A 118 0.13 -4.21 -1.85
N TYR A 119 0.60 -4.15 -0.63
CA TYR A 119 1.61 -5.06 -0.09
C TYR A 119 1.18 -5.66 1.26
N GLY A 120 -0.12 -5.86 1.43
CA GLY A 120 -0.70 -6.46 2.63
C GLY A 120 -0.37 -7.93 2.82
N GLY A 121 -0.61 -8.43 4.04
CA GLY A 121 -0.22 -9.78 4.47
C GLY A 121 -0.67 -10.93 3.56
N LYS A 122 0.18 -11.93 3.41
CA LYS A 122 0.04 -13.09 2.50
C LYS A 122 -1.35 -13.75 2.48
N ALA A 123 -2.07 -13.76 3.60
CA ALA A 123 -3.39 -14.38 3.72
C ALA A 123 -4.52 -13.66 2.93
N LEU A 124 -4.34 -12.39 2.62
CA LEU A 124 -5.37 -11.57 1.94
C LEU A 124 -5.07 -11.35 0.46
N ILE A 125 -3.85 -11.62 0.02
CA ILE A 125 -3.35 -11.40 -1.34
C ILE A 125 -4.28 -11.97 -2.43
N PRO A 126 -4.83 -13.21 -2.35
CA PRO A 126 -5.69 -13.73 -3.43
C PRO A 126 -6.94 -12.89 -3.67
N GLY A 127 -7.57 -12.36 -2.61
CA GLY A 127 -8.75 -11.51 -2.72
C GLY A 127 -8.44 -10.16 -3.34
N VAL A 128 -7.30 -9.60 -2.97
CA VAL A 128 -6.78 -8.32 -3.48
C VAL A 128 -6.39 -8.45 -4.95
N LYS A 129 -5.58 -9.42 -5.32
CA LYS A 129 -5.21 -9.70 -6.72
C LYS A 129 -6.43 -9.93 -7.61
N LYS A 130 -7.43 -10.67 -7.11
CA LYS A 130 -8.70 -10.88 -7.83
C LYS A 130 -9.47 -9.59 -8.05
N LEU A 131 -9.49 -8.68 -7.09
CA LEU A 131 -10.13 -7.37 -7.22
C LEU A 131 -9.31 -6.49 -8.17
N LEU A 132 -8.00 -6.37 -7.95
CA LEU A 132 -7.09 -5.56 -8.75
C LEU A 132 -7.16 -5.92 -10.23
N ALA A 133 -7.12 -7.19 -10.58
CA ALA A 133 -7.25 -7.68 -11.96
C ALA A 133 -8.56 -7.24 -12.66
N LYS A 134 -9.55 -6.74 -11.93
CA LYS A 134 -10.83 -6.23 -12.47
C LYS A 134 -10.87 -4.71 -12.60
N THR A 135 -9.91 -4.00 -12.02
CA THR A 135 -9.92 -2.53 -12.00
C THR A 135 -9.22 -1.91 -13.19
N GLY A 136 -8.20 -2.56 -13.74
CA GLY A 136 -7.26 -1.96 -14.68
C GLY A 136 -6.29 -0.96 -13.99
N TRP A 137 -6.14 -1.01 -12.66
CA TRP A 137 -5.21 -0.19 -11.91
C TRP A 137 -3.84 -0.84 -11.83
N LEU A 138 -2.80 -0.03 -11.68
CA LEU A 138 -1.42 -0.52 -11.57
C LEU A 138 -1.21 -1.26 -10.24
N ASP A 139 -0.56 -2.42 -10.34
CA ASP A 139 -0.07 -3.18 -9.18
C ASP A 139 1.19 -2.52 -8.60
N THR A 140 1.40 -2.67 -7.29
CA THR A 140 2.56 -2.10 -6.57
C THR A 140 3.57 -3.19 -6.25
N LYS A 141 4.84 -2.91 -6.55
CA LYS A 141 5.99 -3.74 -6.17
C LYS A 141 7.04 -2.90 -5.42
N VAL A 142 7.65 -3.49 -4.41
CA VAL A 142 8.65 -2.83 -3.56
C VAL A 142 9.91 -3.68 -3.51
N LEU A 143 10.98 -3.22 -4.14
CA LEU A 143 12.21 -4.01 -4.30
C LEU A 143 12.89 -4.35 -2.97
N MET A 144 12.81 -3.49 -1.97
CA MET A 144 13.35 -3.80 -0.64
C MET A 144 12.81 -5.12 -0.06
N PHE A 145 11.60 -5.54 -0.43
CA PHE A 145 10.97 -6.76 0.07
C PHE A 145 11.24 -7.99 -0.80
N ALA A 146 11.97 -7.82 -1.90
CA ALA A 146 12.18 -8.86 -2.90
C ALA A 146 13.20 -9.93 -2.48
N PHE A 147 14.17 -9.57 -1.62
CA PHE A 147 15.39 -10.36 -1.40
C PHE A 147 15.33 -11.15 -0.09
N ASP A 148 14.28 -11.93 0.11
CA ASP A 148 14.07 -12.80 1.28
C ASP A 148 14.58 -14.24 1.04
N GLY A 149 15.25 -14.49 -0.07
CA GLY A 149 15.76 -15.81 -0.47
C GLY A 149 14.73 -16.69 -1.19
N ASP A 150 13.48 -16.24 -1.35
CA ASP A 150 12.46 -16.96 -2.13
C ASP A 150 12.45 -16.48 -3.58
N PRO A 151 12.87 -17.32 -4.56
CA PRO A 151 12.87 -16.95 -5.97
C PRO A 151 11.46 -16.73 -6.55
N SER A 152 10.41 -17.14 -5.85
CA SER A 152 9.01 -16.87 -6.21
C SER A 152 8.45 -15.59 -5.62
N ASN A 153 9.27 -14.82 -4.88
CA ASN A 153 8.83 -13.56 -4.28
C ASN A 153 8.27 -12.61 -5.34
N GLU A 154 7.05 -12.15 -5.14
CA GLU A 154 6.32 -11.33 -6.11
C GLU A 154 6.90 -9.93 -6.36
N HIS A 155 7.81 -9.48 -5.49
CA HIS A 155 8.52 -8.21 -5.65
C HIS A 155 9.77 -8.32 -6.53
N LEU A 156 10.20 -9.53 -6.90
CA LEU A 156 11.29 -9.75 -7.86
C LEU A 156 10.83 -9.41 -9.28
N PRO A 157 11.58 -8.61 -10.05
CA PRO A 157 11.18 -8.17 -11.40
C PRO A 157 10.78 -9.28 -12.36
N HIS A 158 11.45 -10.42 -12.30
CA HIS A 158 11.13 -11.58 -13.17
C HIS A 158 9.79 -12.25 -12.83
N ASN A 159 9.19 -11.95 -11.66
CA ASN A 159 7.88 -12.44 -11.24
C ASN A 159 6.74 -11.46 -11.49
N TYR A 160 7.01 -10.28 -12.08
CA TYR A 160 5.95 -9.32 -12.37
C TYR A 160 4.98 -9.89 -13.40
N PRO A 161 3.66 -9.81 -13.19
CA PRO A 161 2.68 -10.40 -14.09
C PRO A 161 2.60 -9.70 -15.45
N GLY A 162 3.20 -8.53 -15.58
CA GLY A 162 3.22 -7.70 -16.78
C GLY A 162 3.75 -6.31 -16.49
N SER A 163 3.75 -5.44 -17.51
CA SER A 163 4.24 -4.07 -17.38
C SER A 163 3.31 -3.16 -16.58
N HIS A 164 2.04 -3.53 -16.44
CA HIS A 164 1.02 -2.74 -15.75
C HIS A 164 1.23 -2.71 -14.23
N THR A 165 2.39 -2.23 -13.84
CA THR A 165 2.98 -2.28 -12.50
C THR A 165 3.69 -0.96 -12.21
N VAL A 166 3.65 -0.51 -10.96
CA VAL A 166 4.57 0.48 -10.44
C VAL A 166 5.57 -0.21 -9.52
N VAL A 167 6.87 0.01 -9.76
CA VAL A 167 7.94 -0.48 -8.90
C VAL A 167 8.53 0.66 -8.07
N TYR A 168 8.65 0.43 -6.80
CA TYR A 168 9.34 1.29 -5.85
C TYR A 168 10.66 0.62 -5.43
N ALA A 169 11.74 1.37 -5.27
CA ALA A 169 12.90 0.87 -4.54
C ALA A 169 12.54 0.66 -3.06
N GLY A 170 11.98 1.66 -2.45
CA GLY A 170 11.29 1.68 -1.16
C GLY A 170 10.21 2.76 -1.17
N THR A 171 9.21 2.67 -0.31
CA THR A 171 8.15 3.69 -0.17
C THR A 171 8.50 4.69 0.92
N HIS A 172 7.70 5.77 1.03
CA HIS A 172 7.85 6.78 2.11
C HIS A 172 7.66 6.21 3.52
N ASP A 173 7.06 5.03 3.67
CA ASP A 173 6.87 4.34 4.96
C ASP A 173 8.03 3.41 5.30
N ASN A 174 8.95 3.16 4.36
CA ASN A 174 10.11 2.32 4.56
C ASN A 174 11.32 3.12 5.04
N ASP A 175 12.32 2.41 5.52
CA ASP A 175 13.67 2.92 5.65
C ASP A 175 14.22 3.35 4.28
N THR A 176 15.26 4.18 4.26
CA THR A 176 16.05 4.37 3.04
C THR A 176 16.74 3.06 2.65
N ILE A 177 17.14 2.89 1.39
CA ILE A 177 17.90 1.69 0.96
C ILE A 177 19.11 1.48 1.86
N VAL A 178 19.90 2.52 2.09
CA VAL A 178 21.08 2.46 2.97
C VAL A 178 20.69 2.03 4.40
N GLY A 179 19.62 2.61 4.95
CA GLY A 179 19.15 2.29 6.30
C GLY A 179 18.63 0.86 6.42
N TYR A 180 17.85 0.40 5.43
CA TYR A 180 17.23 -0.93 5.45
C TYR A 180 18.24 -2.08 5.39
N PHE A 181 19.32 -1.90 4.62
CA PHE A 181 20.32 -2.95 4.43
C PHE A 181 21.53 -2.80 5.37
N ARG A 182 21.66 -1.70 6.14
CA ARG A 182 22.83 -1.39 6.99
C ARG A 182 23.23 -2.52 7.93
N ASP A 183 22.27 -3.09 8.64
CA ASP A 183 22.51 -4.06 9.71
C ASP A 183 22.29 -5.51 9.27
N LYS A 184 22.16 -5.73 7.95
CA LYS A 184 22.05 -7.07 7.38
C LYS A 184 23.39 -7.76 7.32
N THR A 185 23.40 -9.04 7.67
CA THR A 185 24.59 -9.91 7.57
C THR A 185 24.89 -10.30 6.13
N GLU A 186 26.13 -10.67 5.83
CA GLU A 186 26.53 -11.20 4.52
C GLU A 186 25.64 -12.39 4.06
N TYR A 187 25.23 -13.24 5.01
CA TYR A 187 24.33 -14.35 4.72
C TYR A 187 22.94 -13.87 4.27
N GLU A 188 22.38 -12.86 4.90
CA GLU A 188 21.08 -12.27 4.50
C GLU A 188 21.17 -11.54 3.16
N LEU A 189 22.33 -11.00 2.82
CA LEU A 189 22.58 -10.26 1.57
C LEU A 189 23.03 -11.16 0.41
N ALA A 190 23.39 -12.42 0.67
CA ALA A 190 23.96 -13.31 -0.35
C ALA A 190 23.07 -13.43 -1.61
N TYR A 191 21.76 -13.64 -1.41
CA TYR A 191 20.81 -13.73 -2.54
C TYR A 191 20.68 -12.41 -3.32
N LEU A 192 20.68 -11.28 -2.61
CA LEU A 192 20.64 -9.95 -3.21
C LEU A 192 21.91 -9.69 -4.03
N TYR A 193 23.08 -10.03 -3.49
CA TYR A 193 24.35 -9.88 -4.17
C TYR A 193 24.42 -10.71 -5.46
N GLU A 194 23.99 -11.98 -5.39
CA GLU A 194 23.91 -12.84 -6.55
C GLU A 194 22.93 -12.29 -7.60
N TYR A 195 21.73 -11.91 -7.18
CA TYR A 195 20.68 -11.44 -8.07
C TYR A 195 21.06 -10.14 -8.78
N LEU A 196 21.65 -9.20 -8.06
CA LEU A 196 22.03 -7.88 -8.59
C LEU A 196 23.43 -7.87 -9.21
N ASN A 197 24.18 -8.97 -9.11
CA ASN A 197 25.58 -9.10 -9.57
C ASN A 197 26.46 -7.98 -9.00
N ILE A 198 26.47 -7.87 -7.66
CA ILE A 198 27.29 -6.95 -6.89
C ILE A 198 28.07 -7.69 -5.82
N SER A 199 29.07 -7.05 -5.23
CA SER A 199 30.00 -7.69 -4.29
C SER A 199 30.10 -6.97 -2.95
N SER A 200 29.48 -5.81 -2.81
CA SER A 200 29.52 -5.03 -1.57
C SER A 200 28.22 -4.31 -1.28
N GLN A 201 28.04 -3.97 0.00
CA GLN A 201 26.85 -3.29 0.50
C GLN A 201 26.73 -1.86 -0.02
N GLU A 202 27.85 -1.19 -0.30
CA GLU A 202 27.91 0.16 -0.85
C GLU A 202 27.32 0.25 -2.27
N GLU A 203 27.31 -0.88 -3.00
CA GLU A 203 26.76 -0.97 -4.36
C GLU A 203 25.21 -1.12 -4.37
N ILE A 204 24.62 -1.55 -3.25
CA ILE A 204 23.19 -1.88 -3.17
C ILE A 204 22.29 -0.72 -3.67
N PRO A 205 22.46 0.55 -3.25
CA PRO A 205 21.55 1.61 -3.68
C PRO A 205 21.52 1.78 -5.20
N ASP A 206 22.68 1.85 -5.84
CA ASP A 206 22.78 2.00 -7.30
C ASP A 206 22.23 0.76 -8.03
N ALA A 207 22.50 -0.42 -7.51
CA ALA A 207 22.05 -1.68 -8.11
C ALA A 207 20.53 -1.84 -8.03
N LEU A 208 19.90 -1.51 -6.90
CA LEU A 208 18.44 -1.52 -6.74
C LEU A 208 17.76 -0.49 -7.63
N ILE A 209 18.30 0.71 -7.72
CA ILE A 209 17.79 1.76 -8.61
C ILE A 209 17.88 1.30 -10.06
N ARG A 210 19.00 0.73 -10.50
CA ARG A 210 19.15 0.15 -11.85
C ARG A 210 18.15 -0.99 -12.07
N CYS A 211 17.96 -1.85 -11.08
CA CYS A 211 17.01 -2.96 -11.13
C CYS A 211 15.57 -2.45 -11.31
N ALA A 212 15.17 -1.39 -10.61
CA ALA A 212 13.87 -0.76 -10.79
C ALA A 212 13.68 -0.25 -12.22
N TYR A 213 14.64 0.51 -12.75
CA TYR A 213 14.56 1.06 -14.11
C TYR A 213 14.69 0.00 -15.22
N ALA A 214 15.37 -1.11 -14.96
CA ALA A 214 15.51 -2.22 -15.91
C ALA A 214 14.31 -3.17 -15.89
N SER A 215 13.40 -3.03 -14.95
CA SER A 215 12.20 -3.87 -14.86
C SER A 215 11.22 -3.58 -16.00
N ILE A 216 10.25 -4.48 -16.19
CA ILE A 216 9.16 -4.29 -17.17
C ILE A 216 8.06 -3.35 -16.68
N ALA A 217 8.16 -2.78 -15.46
CA ALA A 217 7.13 -1.93 -14.88
C ALA A 217 6.93 -0.65 -15.69
N ASP A 218 5.67 -0.22 -15.88
CA ASP A 218 5.33 1.02 -16.59
C ASP A 218 5.85 2.27 -15.87
N ILE A 219 5.98 2.20 -14.52
CA ILE A 219 6.43 3.32 -13.68
C ILE A 219 7.46 2.81 -12.67
N ALA A 220 8.59 3.51 -12.54
CA ALA A 220 9.55 3.34 -11.45
C ALA A 220 9.60 4.59 -10.58
N VAL A 221 9.47 4.42 -9.26
CA VAL A 221 9.49 5.52 -8.27
C VAL A 221 10.66 5.32 -7.33
N ILE A 222 11.56 6.30 -7.29
CA ILE A 222 12.76 6.29 -6.45
C ILE A 222 12.71 7.49 -5.51
N GLN A 223 12.98 7.27 -4.24
CA GLN A 223 13.08 8.35 -3.26
C GLN A 223 14.37 9.16 -3.49
N MET A 224 14.30 10.46 -3.29
CA MET A 224 15.49 11.33 -3.41
C MET A 224 16.59 10.93 -2.43
N GLN A 225 16.22 10.48 -1.24
CA GLN A 225 17.16 10.01 -0.22
C GLN A 225 17.98 8.80 -0.70
N ASP A 226 17.35 7.91 -1.47
CA ASP A 226 17.99 6.73 -2.03
C ASP A 226 18.94 7.10 -3.17
N LEU A 227 18.57 8.05 -4.04
CA LEU A 227 19.45 8.62 -5.07
C LEU A 227 20.68 9.28 -4.47
N LEU A 228 20.53 9.94 -3.32
CA LEU A 228 21.61 10.60 -2.59
C LEU A 228 22.34 9.66 -1.63
N LYS A 229 21.97 8.38 -1.54
CA LYS A 229 22.54 7.36 -0.66
C LYS A 229 22.56 7.77 0.81
N LEU A 230 21.50 8.43 1.27
CA LEU A 230 21.37 8.89 2.65
C LEU A 230 20.80 7.78 3.53
N GLY A 231 21.16 7.80 4.81
CA GLY A 231 20.61 6.89 5.82
C GLY A 231 19.22 7.31 6.34
N ASN A 232 18.74 6.59 7.36
CA ASN A 232 17.40 6.78 7.93
C ASN A 232 17.16 8.16 8.54
N GLU A 233 18.21 8.89 8.87
CA GLU A 233 18.14 10.29 9.33
C GLU A 233 17.52 11.24 8.30
N ALA A 234 17.52 10.85 7.01
CA ALA A 234 16.96 11.62 5.92
C ALA A 234 15.50 11.26 5.58
N ARG A 235 14.87 10.35 6.33
CA ARG A 235 13.46 10.01 6.12
C ARG A 235 12.56 11.21 6.38
N MET A 236 11.64 11.48 5.45
CA MET A 236 10.62 12.53 5.62
C MET A 236 9.39 12.03 6.38
N ASN A 237 9.20 10.72 6.44
CA ASN A 237 8.12 10.08 7.19
C ASN A 237 8.69 8.90 7.98
N ALA A 238 8.40 8.88 9.29
CA ALA A 238 8.71 7.76 10.16
C ALA A 238 7.38 7.28 10.77
N PRO A 239 6.85 6.12 10.35
CA PRO A 239 5.60 5.59 10.89
C PRO A 239 5.64 5.47 12.42
N SER A 240 4.51 5.76 13.07
CA SER A 240 4.35 5.69 14.54
C SER A 240 5.13 6.76 15.34
N THR A 241 5.47 7.90 14.74
CA THR A 241 6.06 9.06 15.44
C THR A 241 5.09 10.21 15.56
#